data_69db72f1920c416332becd0052395324
#
_entry.id   69db72f1920c416332becd0052395324
#
_cell.length_a   1.000
_cell.length_b   1.000
_cell.length_c   1.000
_cell.angle_alpha   90.00
_cell.angle_beta   90.00
_cell.angle_gamma   90.00
#
_symmetry.space_group_name_H-M   'P 1'
#
loop_
_entity.id
_entity.type
_entity.pdbx_description
1 polymer ?
#
loop_
_entity_poly.entity_id
_entity_poly.type
_entity_poly.pdbx_seq_one_letter_code
_entity_poly.pdbx_strand_id
1 'polypeptide(L)'
;MSVKITRNAAKVIKRELEKEENKGLTLKVFITHAHGDHAHYGLDLVKRSNNDQVVATDKEIDVIIDLNEPLLEGVKIDYLYFPQEGFVITNPSKGNHGDH
;
A
#
# COMPACT_ATOMS: atom_id res chain seq x y z
N MET A 1 5.99 5.53 -11.21
CA MET A 1 5.82 5.44 -9.74
C MET A 1 6.03 4.00 -9.30
N SER A 2 6.71 3.78 -8.21
CA SER A 2 6.98 2.43 -7.72
C SER A 2 6.37 2.23 -6.35
N VAL A 3 5.86 1.01 -6.13
CA VAL A 3 5.30 0.57 -4.86
C VAL A 3 5.99 -0.74 -4.52
N LYS A 4 6.52 -0.85 -3.31
CA LYS A 4 7.14 -2.08 -2.85
C LYS A 4 6.22 -2.81 -1.89
N ILE A 5 6.12 -4.13 -2.07
CA ILE A 5 5.35 -4.98 -1.18
C ILE A 5 6.30 -6.07 -0.70
N THR A 6 6.46 -6.20 0.61
CA THR A 6 7.34 -7.25 1.15
C THR A 6 6.69 -8.61 0.96
N ARG A 7 7.50 -9.66 1.09
CA ARG A 7 7.01 -11.04 0.97
C ARG A 7 5.92 -11.32 2.00
N ASN A 8 6.12 -10.88 3.22
CA ASN A 8 5.12 -11.09 4.27
C ASN A 8 3.81 -10.38 3.94
N ALA A 9 3.89 -9.13 3.51
CA ALA A 9 2.70 -8.38 3.14
C ALA A 9 1.99 -9.01 1.94
N ALA A 10 2.76 -9.44 0.94
CA ALA A 10 2.17 -10.06 -0.25
C ALA A 10 1.37 -11.31 0.10
N LYS A 11 1.89 -12.10 1.02
CA LYS A 11 1.23 -13.32 1.48
C LYS A 11 -0.13 -13.01 2.08
N VAL A 12 -0.19 -12.02 2.97
CA VAL A 12 -1.43 -11.64 3.63
C VAL A 12 -2.41 -11.03 2.63
N ILE A 13 -1.90 -10.14 1.77
CA ILE A 13 -2.76 -9.48 0.78
C ILE A 13 -3.38 -10.50 -0.18
N LYS A 14 -2.56 -11.44 -0.69
CA LYS A 14 -3.07 -12.45 -1.61
C LYS A 14 -4.12 -13.33 -0.95
N ARG A 15 -3.92 -13.66 0.31
CA ARG A 15 -4.90 -14.45 1.06
C ARG A 15 -6.22 -13.71 1.18
N GLU A 16 -6.16 -12.40 1.45
CA GLU A 16 -7.38 -11.60 1.53
C GLU A 16 -8.08 -11.48 0.18
N LEU A 17 -7.30 -11.29 -0.89
CA LEU A 17 -7.87 -11.16 -2.23
C LEU A 17 -8.53 -12.44 -2.72
N GLU A 18 -8.12 -13.59 -2.19
CA GLU A 18 -8.67 -14.88 -2.58
C GLU A 18 -9.98 -15.20 -1.89
N LYS A 19 -10.36 -14.44 -0.88
CA LYS A 19 -11.62 -14.67 -0.19
C LYS A 19 -12.80 -14.35 -1.09
N GLU A 20 -13.85 -15.15 -0.96
CA GLU A 20 -15.02 -15.00 -1.81
C GLU A 20 -15.64 -13.61 -1.69
N GLU A 21 -15.70 -13.08 -0.50
CA GLU A 21 -16.27 -11.75 -0.26
C GLU A 21 -15.46 -10.63 -0.88
N ASN A 22 -14.19 -10.91 -1.23
CA ASN A 22 -13.29 -9.90 -1.81
C ASN A 22 -13.09 -10.09 -3.31
N LYS A 23 -13.85 -10.98 -3.92
CA LYS A 23 -13.70 -11.27 -5.34
C LYS A 23 -13.94 -10.03 -6.18
N GLY A 24 -13.00 -9.73 -7.07
CA GLY A 24 -13.10 -8.57 -7.93
C GLY A 24 -12.58 -7.27 -7.32
N LEU A 25 -12.10 -7.31 -6.10
CA LEU A 25 -11.54 -6.12 -5.45
C LEU A 25 -10.07 -5.98 -5.76
N THR A 26 -9.58 -4.75 -5.67
CA THR A 26 -8.18 -4.42 -5.91
C THR A 26 -7.64 -3.67 -4.70
N LEU A 27 -6.38 -3.91 -4.38
CA LEU A 27 -5.73 -3.22 -3.27
C LEU A 27 -5.53 -1.75 -3.61
N LYS A 28 -5.85 -0.89 -2.66
CA LYS A 28 -5.63 0.55 -2.80
C LYS A 28 -4.80 1.04 -1.64
N VAL A 29 -3.77 1.84 -1.94
CA VAL A 29 -2.99 2.54 -0.92
C VAL A 29 -3.30 4.02 -1.02
N PHE A 30 -3.48 4.67 0.11
CA PHE A 30 -3.87 6.07 0.13
C PHE A 30 -3.31 6.75 1.37
N ILE A 31 -3.39 8.08 1.39
CA ILE A 31 -2.92 8.86 2.52
C ILE A 31 -4.09 9.12 3.43
N THR A 32 -3.94 8.79 4.71
CA THR A 32 -4.96 9.09 5.72
C THR A 32 -4.71 10.44 6.36
N HIS A 33 -3.46 10.88 6.39
CA HIS A 33 -3.08 12.11 7.08
C HIS A 33 -1.71 12.55 6.57
N ALA A 34 -1.52 13.85 6.39
CA ALA A 34 -0.25 14.38 5.90
C ALA A 34 0.12 15.65 6.62
N HIS A 35 1.43 15.79 6.92
CA HIS A 35 2.04 16.98 7.52
C HIS A 35 3.33 17.27 6.78
N GLY A 36 3.36 18.33 5.98
CA GLY A 36 4.54 18.65 5.21
C GLY A 36 4.93 17.50 4.29
N ASP A 37 6.12 16.95 4.48
CA ASP A 37 6.59 15.81 3.69
C ASP A 37 6.39 14.48 4.41
N HIS A 38 5.69 14.48 5.54
CA HIS A 38 5.35 13.27 6.27
C HIS A 38 3.92 12.86 5.98
N ALA A 39 3.69 11.56 5.90
CA ALA A 39 2.34 11.06 5.65
C ALA A 39 2.10 9.77 6.41
N HIS A 40 0.85 9.57 6.78
CA HIS A 40 0.35 8.29 7.25
C HIS A 40 -0.47 7.67 6.13
N TYR A 41 -0.40 6.36 6.00
CA TYR A 41 -0.98 5.67 4.88
C TYR A 41 -2.01 4.64 5.33
N GLY A 42 -2.94 4.32 4.44
CA GLY A 42 -3.92 3.29 4.68
C GLY A 42 -4.01 2.34 3.51
N LEU A 43 -4.56 1.17 3.78
CA LEU A 43 -4.84 0.16 2.77
C LEU A 43 -6.31 -0.18 2.80
N ASP A 44 -6.85 -0.49 1.63
CA ASP A 44 -8.22 -0.96 1.52
C ASP A 44 -8.34 -1.84 0.29
N LEU A 45 -9.39 -2.65 0.27
CA LEU A 45 -9.73 -3.44 -0.91
C LEU A 45 -10.97 -2.79 -1.50
N VAL A 46 -10.86 -2.33 -2.74
CA VAL A 46 -11.93 -1.54 -3.34
C VAL A 46 -12.24 -2.05 -4.74
N LYS A 47 -13.43 -1.72 -5.21
CA LYS A 47 -13.83 -2.00 -6.56
C LYS A 47 -13.15 -1.00 -7.49
N ARG A 48 -12.45 -1.52 -8.50
CA ARG A 48 -11.73 -0.65 -9.44
C ARG A 48 -12.72 0.11 -10.32
N SER A 49 -12.44 1.38 -10.55
CA SER A 49 -13.23 2.19 -11.48
C SER A 49 -12.36 2.60 -12.67
N ASN A 50 -13.00 3.18 -13.68
CA ASN A 50 -12.29 3.59 -14.89
C ASN A 50 -11.29 4.73 -14.65
N ASN A 51 -11.49 5.48 -13.57
CA ASN A 51 -10.61 6.62 -13.26
C ASN A 51 -9.44 6.23 -12.37
N ASP A 52 -9.39 4.99 -11.90
CA ASP A 52 -8.33 4.57 -11.00
C ASP A 52 -7.03 4.36 -11.75
N GLN A 53 -5.95 4.84 -11.16
CA GLN A 53 -4.60 4.60 -11.66
C GLN A 53 -4.03 3.39 -10.95
N VAL A 54 -3.42 2.49 -11.71
CA VAL A 54 -2.99 1.20 -11.19
C VAL A 54 -1.51 1.00 -11.48
N VAL A 55 -0.78 0.55 -10.47
CA VAL A 55 0.64 0.24 -10.57
C VAL A 55 0.81 -1.25 -10.33
N ALA A 56 1.51 -1.92 -11.23
CA ALA A 56 1.88 -3.32 -11.04
C ALA A 56 3.09 -3.41 -10.12
N THR A 57 3.11 -4.41 -9.26
CA THR A 57 4.23 -4.63 -8.36
C THR A 57 4.96 -5.92 -8.73
N ASP A 58 6.13 -6.09 -8.13
CA ASP A 58 6.95 -7.29 -8.37
C ASP A 58 6.40 -8.53 -7.66
N LYS A 59 5.32 -8.38 -6.91
CA LYS A 59 4.68 -9.50 -6.21
C LYS A 59 3.40 -9.95 -6.90
N GLU A 60 3.16 -9.48 -8.15
CA GLU A 60 1.97 -9.84 -8.92
C GLU A 60 0.68 -9.33 -8.25
N ILE A 61 0.78 -8.23 -7.56
CA ILE A 61 -0.35 -7.55 -6.95
C ILE A 61 -0.45 -6.18 -7.57
N ASP A 62 -1.59 -5.85 -8.15
CA ASP A 62 -1.85 -4.52 -8.67
C ASP A 62 -2.33 -3.62 -7.54
N VAL A 63 -1.90 -2.38 -7.57
CA VAL A 63 -2.23 -1.42 -6.51
C VAL A 63 -2.81 -0.17 -7.13
N ILE A 64 -3.99 0.23 -6.65
CA ILE A 64 -4.60 1.50 -7.02
C ILE A 64 -3.91 2.58 -6.20
N ILE A 65 -3.42 3.62 -6.87
CA ILE A 65 -2.65 4.67 -6.21
C ILE A 65 -2.81 5.96 -7.02
N ASP A 66 -2.77 7.10 -6.32
CA ASP A 66 -2.84 8.40 -6.98
C ASP A 66 -1.44 8.77 -7.49
N LEU A 67 -1.25 8.69 -8.80
CA LEU A 67 0.04 8.96 -9.42
C LEU A 67 0.45 10.43 -9.33
N ASN A 68 -0.49 11.31 -8.99
CA ASN A 68 -0.21 12.73 -8.85
C ASN A 68 0.19 13.13 -7.44
N GLU A 69 0.22 12.15 -6.52
CA GLU A 69 0.57 12.44 -5.13
C GLU A 69 2.02 12.05 -4.86
N PRO A 70 2.93 13.04 -4.74
CA PRO A 70 4.35 12.72 -4.56
C PRO A 70 4.66 12.00 -3.25
N LEU A 71 3.82 12.13 -2.24
CA LEU A 71 4.05 11.44 -0.97
C LEU A 71 3.83 9.95 -1.07
N LEU A 72 3.24 9.46 -2.16
CA LEU A 72 3.05 8.04 -2.38
C LEU A 72 4.19 7.40 -3.17
N GLU A 73 5.06 8.22 -3.78
CA GLU A 73 6.18 7.67 -4.56
C GLU A 73 7.15 6.94 -3.65
N GLY A 74 7.43 5.67 -3.99
CA GLY A 74 8.38 4.87 -3.22
C GLY A 74 7.81 4.23 -1.97
N VAL A 75 6.50 4.25 -1.81
CA VAL A 75 5.85 3.69 -0.63
C VAL A 75 6.13 2.18 -0.54
N LYS A 76 6.33 1.70 0.69
CA LYS A 76 6.63 0.31 0.97
C LYS A 76 5.57 -0.24 1.91
N ILE A 77 4.94 -1.34 1.52
CA ILE A 77 3.92 -2.02 2.29
C ILE A 77 4.54 -3.26 2.90
N ASP A 78 4.52 -3.34 4.23
CA ASP A 78 5.08 -4.46 4.98
C ASP A 78 4.02 -5.02 5.90
N TYR A 79 4.27 -6.22 6.41
CA TYR A 79 3.40 -6.84 7.40
C TYR A 79 4.28 -7.45 8.47
N LEU A 80 4.06 -7.04 9.71
CA LEU A 80 4.84 -7.47 10.85
C LEU A 80 4.00 -8.39 11.72
N TYR A 81 4.65 -9.40 12.30
CA TYR A 81 3.98 -10.34 13.19
C TYR A 81 4.15 -9.96 14.63
N PHE A 82 5.21 -9.21 14.95
CA PHE A 82 5.41 -8.73 16.31
C PHE A 82 6.37 -7.53 16.26
N PRO A 83 6.40 -6.72 17.30
CA PRO A 83 5.74 -6.89 18.59
C PRO A 83 4.22 -6.82 18.50
N GLN A 84 3.71 -6.29 17.41
CA GLN A 84 2.26 -6.17 17.20
C GLN A 84 1.96 -6.51 15.76
N GLU A 85 1.03 -7.42 15.55
CA GLU A 85 0.71 -7.87 14.20
C GLU A 85 -0.08 -6.81 13.44
N GLY A 86 0.31 -6.57 12.19
CA GLY A 86 -0.42 -5.66 11.33
C GLY A 86 0.41 -5.15 10.17
N PHE A 87 -0.26 -4.42 9.29
CA PHE A 87 0.41 -3.77 8.17
C PHE A 87 1.15 -2.53 8.64
N VAL A 88 2.33 -2.32 8.08
CA VAL A 88 3.12 -1.12 8.30
C VAL A 88 3.48 -0.55 6.93
N ILE A 89 3.07 0.68 6.68
CA ILE A 89 3.32 1.33 5.40
C ILE A 89 4.22 2.52 5.65
N THR A 90 5.38 2.51 5.01
CA THR A 90 6.37 3.57 5.16
C THR A 90 6.78 4.09 3.80
N ASN A 91 7.48 5.21 3.80
CA ASN A 91 8.07 5.73 2.58
C ASN A 91 9.51 6.13 2.86
N PRO A 92 10.46 5.20 2.65
CA PRO A 92 11.86 5.50 2.96
C PRO A 92 12.47 6.60 2.10
N SER A 93 11.85 6.92 0.97
CA SER A 93 12.35 8.00 0.12
C SER A 93 11.81 9.37 0.53
N LYS A 94 10.98 9.44 1.58
CA LYS A 94 10.41 10.69 2.09
C LYS A 94 10.77 10.85 3.56
N GLY A 95 10.24 11.87 4.18
CA GLY A 95 10.62 12.23 5.53
C GLY A 95 10.14 11.33 6.64
N ASN A 96 9.37 10.30 6.33
CA ASN A 96 8.83 9.44 7.37
C ASN A 96 9.72 8.27 7.75
N HIS A 97 10.97 8.28 7.32
CA HIS A 97 11.89 7.25 7.76
C HIS A 97 12.54 7.58 9.08
N GLY A 98 12.12 8.49 9.60
CA GLY A 98 12.27 8.80 10.80
C GLY A 98 13.33 8.85 11.62
N ASP A 99 13.53 8.64 11.50
CA ASP A 99 14.16 8.45 12.17
C ASP A 99 14.59 9.34 12.81
N HIS A 100 14.46 9.52 12.84
CA HIS A 100 14.77 10.14 13.46
C HIS A 100 14.21 10.56 14.23
#